data_7e42dd4220c28514d67d8c9a3cb6d2db
#
_entry.id   7e42dd4220c28514d67d8c9a3cb6d2db
#
_cell.length_a   1.000
_cell.length_b   1.000
_cell.length_c   1.000
_cell.angle_alpha   90.00
_cell.angle_beta   90.00
_cell.angle_gamma   90.00
#
_symmetry.space_group_name_H-M   'P 1'
#
loop_
_entity.id
_entity.type
_entity.pdbx_description
1 polymer ?
#
loop_
_entity_poly.entity_id
_entity_poly.type
_entity_poly.pdbx_seq_one_letter_code
_entity_poly.pdbx_strand_id
1 'polypeptide(L)'
;MARCTVNMARDVPNDVWTDFRAALRQDTVRNLLCGLAELALLWMGVMLVTADGFFPALLGMLLLCVTAAFFQNFWAVQAAVDILFAAAAKNAWLLCLLRPGMTVLGLGVNALLLIPAVLFFPLSLPYVLLFPCGLSGFASGMIGWSSCKRYLIR
;
A
#
# COMPACT_ATOMS: atom_id res chain seq x y z
N MET A 1 8.99 1.53 -6.26
CA MET A 1 8.09 2.64 -6.62
C MET A 1 7.86 3.60 -5.47
N ALA A 2 7.40 3.19 -4.30
CA ALA A 2 7.13 4.07 -3.16
C ALA A 2 8.31 4.99 -2.76
N ARG A 3 9.55 4.49 -2.79
CA ARG A 3 10.76 5.27 -2.46
C ARG A 3 11.01 6.42 -3.46
N CYS A 4 10.85 6.16 -4.76
CA CYS A 4 10.96 7.19 -5.79
C CYS A 4 9.92 8.30 -5.60
N THR A 5 8.70 7.93 -5.24
CA THR A 5 7.60 8.88 -5.00
C THR A 5 7.89 9.78 -3.80
N VAL A 6 8.42 9.20 -2.72
CA VAL A 6 8.80 9.96 -1.53
C VAL A 6 9.97 10.90 -1.82
N ASN A 7 10.97 10.45 -2.60
CA ASN A 7 12.10 11.29 -3.00
C ASN A 7 11.65 12.45 -3.88
N MET A 8 10.74 12.23 -4.83
CA MET A 8 10.11 13.30 -5.62
C MET A 8 9.37 14.30 -4.74
N ALA A 9 8.66 13.84 -3.71
CA ALA A 9 7.94 14.71 -2.78
C ALA A 9 8.88 15.50 -1.84
N ARG A 10 10.16 15.12 -1.77
CA ARG A 10 11.22 15.79 -1.00
C ARG A 10 12.06 16.76 -1.81
N ASP A 11 11.82 16.89 -3.13
CA ASP A 11 12.66 17.63 -4.06
C ASP A 11 14.14 17.17 -4.05
N VAL A 12 14.38 15.90 -3.76
CA VAL A 12 15.71 15.30 -3.80
C VAL A 12 16.02 14.87 -5.24
N PRO A 13 17.22 15.20 -5.78
CA PRO A 13 17.63 14.71 -7.09
C PRO A 13 17.51 13.18 -7.14
N ASN A 14 16.68 12.70 -8.04
CA ASN A 14 16.28 11.31 -8.05
C ASN A 14 16.73 10.65 -9.37
N ASP A 15 17.64 9.69 -9.27
CA ASP A 15 17.92 8.76 -10.37
C ASP A 15 17.08 7.51 -10.16
N VAL A 16 15.94 7.47 -10.86
CA VAL A 16 14.94 6.40 -10.75
C VAL A 16 15.57 5.01 -10.93
N TRP A 17 16.60 4.88 -11.76
CA TRP A 17 17.24 3.61 -12.04
C TRP A 17 18.17 3.15 -10.92
N THR A 18 18.94 4.06 -10.34
CA THR A 18 19.81 3.76 -9.19
C THR A 18 19.00 3.45 -7.95
N ASP A 19 17.93 4.21 -7.68
CA ASP A 19 17.01 3.97 -6.56
C ASP A 19 16.26 2.64 -6.72
N PHE A 20 15.85 2.30 -7.93
CA PHE A 20 15.20 1.01 -8.22
C PHE A 20 16.16 -0.16 -7.99
N ARG A 21 17.42 -0.08 -8.47
CA ARG A 21 18.43 -1.11 -8.23
C ARG A 21 18.79 -1.23 -6.75
N ALA A 22 18.91 -0.12 -6.04
CA ALA A 22 19.17 -0.13 -4.60
C ALA A 22 18.02 -0.79 -3.84
N ALA A 23 16.78 -0.45 -4.18
CA ALA A 23 15.58 -1.05 -3.59
C ALA A 23 15.47 -2.56 -3.87
N LEU A 24 15.89 -3.02 -5.07
CA LEU A 24 15.92 -4.45 -5.39
C LEU A 24 16.99 -5.22 -4.62
N ARG A 25 18.11 -4.59 -4.25
CA ARG A 25 19.19 -5.24 -3.50
C ARG A 25 18.97 -5.22 -2.00
N GLN A 26 18.26 -4.20 -1.51
CA GLN A 26 18.04 -3.98 -0.09
C GLN A 26 16.79 -4.72 0.35
N ASP A 27 16.95 -5.72 1.23
CA ASP A 27 15.84 -6.43 1.90
C ASP A 27 14.79 -7.10 0.98
N THR A 28 15.19 -7.53 -0.24
CA THR A 28 14.28 -8.13 -1.22
C THR A 28 13.50 -9.30 -0.65
N VAL A 29 14.16 -10.20 0.09
CA VAL A 29 13.50 -11.38 0.69
C VAL A 29 12.45 -10.95 1.71
N ARG A 30 12.77 -9.98 2.55
CA ARG A 30 11.86 -9.45 3.56
C ARG A 30 10.64 -8.78 2.92
N ASN A 31 10.87 -7.94 1.91
CA ASN A 31 9.80 -7.27 1.19
C ASN A 31 8.91 -8.25 0.42
N LEU A 32 9.51 -9.29 -0.15
CA LEU A 32 8.77 -10.37 -0.81
C LEU A 32 7.88 -11.12 0.19
N LEU A 33 8.42 -11.49 1.35
CA LEU A 33 7.64 -12.17 2.39
C LEU A 33 6.46 -11.31 2.89
N CYS A 34 6.68 -10.00 3.04
CA CYS A 34 5.61 -9.08 3.41
C CYS A 34 4.54 -8.97 2.33
N GLY A 35 4.94 -8.87 1.06
CA GLY A 35 4.00 -8.85 -0.06
C GLY A 35 3.22 -10.18 -0.17
N LEU A 36 3.86 -11.32 0.07
CA LEU A 36 3.16 -12.61 0.11
C LEU A 36 2.17 -12.69 1.29
N ALA A 37 2.55 -12.17 2.45
CA ALA A 37 1.63 -12.10 3.61
C ALA A 37 0.44 -11.19 3.33
N GLU A 38 0.66 -10.04 2.69
CA GLU A 38 -0.40 -9.14 2.23
C GLU A 38 -1.36 -9.86 1.27
N LEU A 39 -0.82 -10.53 0.24
CA LEU A 39 -1.63 -11.29 -0.72
C LEU A 39 -2.42 -12.41 -0.06
N ALA A 40 -1.82 -13.14 0.88
CA ALA A 40 -2.50 -14.22 1.61
C ALA A 40 -3.67 -13.68 2.45
N LEU A 41 -3.48 -12.55 3.14
CA LEU A 41 -4.54 -11.92 3.93
C LEU A 41 -5.66 -11.35 3.05
N LEU A 42 -5.33 -10.74 1.91
CA LEU A 42 -6.31 -10.27 0.94
C LEU A 42 -7.10 -11.44 0.34
N TRP A 43 -6.41 -12.53 -0.04
CA TRP A 43 -7.06 -13.73 -0.55
C TRP A 43 -8.01 -14.34 0.48
N MET A 44 -7.58 -14.46 1.73
CA MET A 44 -8.42 -14.94 2.82
C MET A 44 -9.65 -14.03 3.03
N GLY A 45 -9.47 -12.72 2.95
CA GLY A 45 -10.57 -11.75 3.01
C GLY A 45 -11.59 -11.95 1.89
N VAL A 46 -11.12 -12.15 0.65
CA VAL A 46 -11.99 -12.44 -0.50
C VAL A 46 -12.75 -13.76 -0.31
N MET A 47 -12.07 -14.80 0.13
CA MET A 47 -12.72 -16.10 0.41
C MET A 47 -13.81 -15.98 1.48
N LEU A 48 -13.58 -15.18 2.52
CA LEU A 48 -14.60 -14.93 3.55
C LEU A 48 -15.78 -14.12 3.03
N VAL A 49 -15.54 -13.15 2.15
CA VAL A 49 -16.64 -12.35 1.54
C VAL A 49 -17.50 -13.22 0.60
N THR A 50 -16.89 -14.18 -0.09
CA THR A 50 -17.59 -15.08 -1.02
C THR A 50 -18.20 -16.30 -0.32
N ALA A 51 -17.92 -16.52 0.96
CA ALA A 51 -18.52 -17.60 1.73
C ALA A 51 -19.99 -17.27 2.05
N ASP A 52 -20.83 -18.32 2.07
CA ASP A 52 -22.24 -18.19 2.40
C ASP A 52 -22.43 -17.73 3.85
N GLY A 53 -23.21 -16.68 4.03
CA GLY A 53 -23.59 -16.15 5.33
C GLY A 53 -23.17 -14.70 5.61
N PHE A 54 -23.99 -14.03 6.40
CA PHE A 54 -23.76 -12.62 6.74
C PHE A 54 -22.48 -12.39 7.57
N PHE A 55 -22.23 -13.25 8.55
CA PHE A 55 -21.06 -13.12 9.44
C PHE A 55 -19.72 -13.30 8.73
N PRO A 56 -19.51 -14.35 7.90
CA PRO A 56 -18.27 -14.48 7.13
C PRO A 56 -18.05 -13.31 6.19
N ALA A 57 -19.09 -12.83 5.50
CA ALA A 57 -18.98 -11.70 4.58
C ALA A 57 -18.58 -10.41 5.31
N LEU A 58 -19.18 -10.13 6.47
CA LEU A 58 -18.83 -8.98 7.30
C LEU A 58 -17.36 -9.04 7.78
N LEU A 59 -16.95 -10.23 8.27
CA LEU A 59 -15.59 -10.45 8.74
C LEU A 59 -14.57 -10.33 7.60
N GLY A 60 -14.90 -10.84 6.42
CA GLY A 60 -14.09 -10.72 5.22
C GLY A 60 -13.92 -9.27 4.77
N MET A 61 -14.99 -8.48 4.74
CA MET A 61 -14.93 -7.05 4.44
C MET A 61 -14.05 -6.29 5.43
N LEU A 62 -14.22 -6.56 6.72
CA LEU A 62 -13.41 -5.94 7.77
C LEU A 62 -11.93 -6.30 7.62
N LEU A 63 -11.63 -7.57 7.35
CA LEU A 63 -10.27 -8.03 7.11
C LEU A 63 -9.64 -7.34 5.90
N LEU A 64 -10.37 -7.23 4.78
CA LEU A 64 -9.89 -6.54 3.58
C LEU A 64 -9.58 -5.06 3.86
N CYS A 65 -10.49 -4.35 4.53
CA CYS A 65 -10.30 -2.94 4.87
C CYS A 65 -9.10 -2.73 5.79
N VAL A 66 -8.98 -3.53 6.85
CA VAL A 66 -7.87 -3.42 7.81
C VAL A 66 -6.54 -3.75 7.15
N THR A 67 -6.48 -4.84 6.37
CA THR A 67 -5.27 -5.25 5.65
C THR A 67 -4.83 -4.17 4.68
N ALA A 68 -5.73 -3.69 3.83
CA ALA A 68 -5.41 -2.65 2.84
C ALA A 68 -4.97 -1.35 3.52
N ALA A 69 -5.64 -0.92 4.59
CA ALA A 69 -5.27 0.28 5.36
C ALA A 69 -3.89 0.14 6.00
N PHE A 70 -3.61 -1.02 6.61
CA PHE A 70 -2.33 -1.28 7.24
C PHE A 70 -1.18 -1.28 6.23
N PHE A 71 -1.27 -2.08 5.18
CA PHE A 71 -0.19 -2.22 4.20
C PHE A 71 0.06 -0.96 3.38
N GLN A 72 -0.99 -0.18 3.06
CA GLN A 72 -0.82 1.13 2.44
C GLN A 72 0.07 2.05 3.27
N ASN A 73 -0.18 2.16 4.58
CA ASN A 73 0.64 2.98 5.47
C ASN A 73 2.01 2.35 5.74
N PHE A 74 2.09 1.01 5.83
CA PHE A 74 3.32 0.28 6.05
C PHE A 74 4.35 0.52 4.93
N TRP A 75 3.94 0.37 3.67
CA TRP A 75 4.81 0.62 2.52
C TRP A 75 5.23 2.09 2.42
N ALA A 76 4.34 3.02 2.78
CA ALA A 76 4.66 4.45 2.82
C ALA A 76 5.71 4.77 3.88
N VAL A 77 5.57 4.24 5.09
CA VAL A 77 6.53 4.42 6.20
C VAL A 77 7.88 3.82 5.85
N GLN A 78 7.90 2.60 5.31
CA GLN A 78 9.14 1.91 4.93
C GLN A 78 9.88 2.62 3.79
N ALA A 79 9.14 3.27 2.88
CA ALA A 79 9.74 4.07 1.81
C ALA A 79 10.27 5.42 2.30
N ALA A 80 9.65 5.99 3.32
CA ALA A 80 9.99 7.33 3.83
C ALA A 80 11.20 7.33 4.78
N VAL A 81 11.36 6.26 5.56
CA VAL A 81 12.34 6.21 6.66
C VAL A 81 13.00 4.84 6.72
N ASP A 82 14.34 4.80 6.78
CA ASP A 82 15.09 3.56 6.97
C ASP A 82 15.02 3.16 8.46
N ILE A 83 13.98 2.43 8.82
CA ILE A 83 13.75 1.96 10.19
C ILE A 83 13.59 0.43 10.22
N LEU A 84 13.78 -0.14 11.41
CA LEU A 84 13.55 -1.56 11.66
C LEU A 84 12.10 -1.94 11.31
N PHE A 85 11.92 -3.13 10.76
CA PHE A 85 10.62 -3.65 10.33
C PHE A 85 9.53 -3.54 11.42
N ALA A 86 9.85 -3.93 12.66
CA ALA A 86 8.92 -3.85 13.79
C ALA A 86 8.48 -2.40 14.09
N ALA A 87 9.42 -1.46 13.97
CA ALA A 87 9.13 -0.04 14.13
C ALA A 87 8.26 0.49 12.97
N ALA A 88 8.51 0.04 11.73
CA ALA A 88 7.68 0.38 10.58
C ALA A 88 6.24 -0.11 10.76
N ALA A 89 6.05 -1.36 11.20
CA ALA A 89 4.74 -1.93 11.47
C ALA A 89 3.99 -1.18 12.59
N LYS A 90 4.69 -0.86 13.68
CA LYS A 90 4.11 -0.07 14.78
C LYS A 90 3.68 1.32 14.30
N ASN A 91 4.53 1.99 13.52
CA ASN A 91 4.23 3.32 12.99
C ASN A 91 3.09 3.28 11.97
N ALA A 92 2.99 2.23 11.15
CA ALA A 92 1.86 2.03 10.24
C ALA A 92 0.52 1.92 10.98
N TRP A 93 0.47 1.14 12.06
CA TRP A 93 -0.71 1.07 12.94
C TRP A 93 -1.06 2.42 13.55
N LEU A 94 -0.07 3.13 14.09
CA LEU A 94 -0.28 4.45 14.66
C LEU A 94 -0.82 5.44 13.62
N LEU A 95 -0.33 5.42 12.39
CA LEU A 95 -0.83 6.27 11.31
C LEU A 95 -2.26 5.93 10.90
N CYS A 96 -2.64 4.65 10.86
CA CYS A 96 -4.03 4.25 10.64
C CYS A 96 -4.98 4.85 11.67
N LEU A 97 -4.57 4.86 12.94
CA LEU A 97 -5.38 5.37 14.05
C LEU A 97 -5.37 6.89 14.16
N LEU A 98 -4.22 7.53 13.95
CA LEU A 98 -4.07 8.98 14.09
C LEU A 98 -4.63 9.76 12.89
N ARG A 99 -4.67 9.16 11.71
CA ARG A 99 -5.15 9.80 10.48
C ARG A 99 -6.09 8.91 9.66
N PRO A 100 -7.23 8.51 10.24
CA PRO A 100 -8.19 7.66 9.54
C PRO A 100 -8.69 8.30 8.24
N GLY A 101 -8.87 9.61 8.20
CA GLY A 101 -9.32 10.32 7.00
C GLY A 101 -8.36 10.20 5.81
N MET A 102 -7.04 10.28 6.04
CA MET A 102 -6.05 10.11 4.98
C MET A 102 -5.94 8.64 4.54
N THR A 103 -6.09 7.70 5.47
CA THR A 103 -6.13 6.27 5.17
C THR A 103 -7.36 5.93 4.33
N VAL A 104 -8.54 6.43 4.69
CA VAL A 104 -9.78 6.24 3.92
C VAL A 104 -9.68 6.89 2.53
N LEU A 105 -9.10 8.08 2.44
CA LEU A 105 -8.89 8.74 1.15
C LEU A 105 -7.97 7.91 0.25
N GLY A 106 -6.89 7.38 0.77
CA GLY A 106 -5.99 6.51 0.00
C GLY A 106 -6.65 5.21 -0.42
N LEU A 107 -7.44 4.57 0.46
CA LEU A 107 -8.24 3.40 0.11
C LEU A 107 -9.26 3.73 -0.99
N GLY A 108 -9.91 4.88 -0.89
CA GLY A 108 -10.87 5.35 -1.90
C GLY A 108 -10.23 5.54 -3.28
N VAL A 109 -9.06 6.19 -3.33
CA VAL A 109 -8.30 6.35 -4.58
C VAL A 109 -7.89 5.00 -5.16
N ASN A 110 -7.38 4.09 -4.33
CA ASN A 110 -7.00 2.75 -4.79
C ASN A 110 -8.20 1.96 -5.29
N ALA A 111 -9.33 2.01 -4.59
CA ALA A 111 -10.57 1.37 -5.02
C ALA A 111 -11.06 1.94 -6.36
N LEU A 112 -11.04 3.26 -6.54
CA LEU A 112 -11.44 3.93 -7.78
C LEU A 112 -10.57 3.48 -8.98
N LEU A 113 -9.28 3.26 -8.75
CA LEU A 113 -8.36 2.79 -9.79
C LEU A 113 -8.54 1.30 -10.10
N LEU A 114 -8.91 0.48 -9.11
CA LEU A 114 -9.04 -0.97 -9.26
C LEU A 114 -10.43 -1.39 -9.77
N ILE A 115 -11.49 -0.66 -9.45
CA ILE A 115 -12.86 -0.99 -9.89
C ILE A 115 -12.96 -1.16 -11.42
N PRO A 116 -12.48 -0.23 -12.26
CA PRO A 116 -12.53 -0.40 -13.71
C PRO A 116 -11.71 -1.61 -14.17
N ALA A 117 -10.60 -1.89 -13.50
CA ALA A 117 -9.75 -3.02 -13.83
C ALA A 117 -10.46 -4.37 -13.64
N VAL A 118 -11.25 -4.49 -12.58
CA VAL A 118 -12.04 -5.70 -12.29
C VAL A 118 -13.25 -5.81 -13.21
N LEU A 119 -13.96 -4.70 -13.45
CA LEU A 119 -15.18 -4.70 -14.27
C LEU A 119 -14.91 -5.07 -15.74
N PHE A 120 -13.78 -4.66 -16.27
CA PHE A 120 -13.41 -4.90 -17.67
C PHE A 120 -12.43 -6.06 -17.87
N PHE A 121 -12.27 -6.93 -16.87
CA PHE A 121 -11.45 -8.14 -17.03
C PHE A 121 -12.09 -9.09 -18.07
N PRO A 122 -11.33 -9.69 -19.03
CA PRO A 122 -9.86 -9.69 -19.20
C PRO A 122 -9.27 -8.58 -20.09
N LEU A 123 -10.08 -7.75 -20.73
CA LEU A 123 -9.61 -6.67 -21.61
C LEU A 123 -8.74 -5.64 -20.88
N SER A 124 -8.93 -5.51 -19.58
CA SER A 124 -8.19 -4.57 -18.72
C SER A 124 -6.79 -5.04 -18.33
N LEU A 125 -6.35 -6.24 -18.74
CA LEU A 125 -5.04 -6.79 -18.34
C LEU A 125 -3.86 -5.84 -18.61
N PRO A 126 -3.71 -5.22 -19.81
CA PRO A 126 -2.67 -4.23 -20.04
C PRO A 126 -2.85 -2.96 -19.18
N TYR A 127 -4.09 -2.56 -18.95
CA TYR A 127 -4.43 -1.42 -18.10
C TYR A 127 -4.03 -1.70 -16.64
N VAL A 128 -4.35 -2.89 -16.12
CA VAL A 128 -4.02 -3.30 -14.74
C VAL A 128 -2.50 -3.29 -14.50
N LEU A 129 -1.72 -3.79 -15.47
CA LEU A 129 -0.26 -3.85 -15.35
C LEU A 129 0.39 -2.45 -15.39
N LEU A 130 -0.10 -1.55 -16.23
CA LEU A 130 0.55 -0.27 -16.49
C LEU A 130 0.04 0.86 -15.58
N PHE A 131 -1.25 0.95 -15.33
CA PHE A 131 -1.84 2.09 -14.65
C PHE A 131 -2.15 1.88 -13.16
N PRO A 132 -2.96 0.91 -12.73
CA PRO A 132 -3.32 0.79 -11.32
C PRO A 132 -2.12 0.49 -10.43
N CYS A 133 -1.21 -0.39 -10.83
CA CYS A 133 -0.01 -0.71 -10.04
C CYS A 133 0.93 0.49 -9.89
N GLY A 134 1.11 1.29 -10.96
CA GLY A 134 1.93 2.49 -10.92
C GLY A 134 1.27 3.64 -10.18
N LEU A 135 0.02 3.98 -10.55
CA LEU A 135 -0.71 5.10 -9.98
C LEU A 135 -1.13 4.86 -8.53
N SER A 136 -1.55 3.65 -8.16
CA SER A 136 -1.88 3.33 -6.77
C SER A 136 -0.65 3.42 -5.87
N GLY A 137 0.50 2.93 -6.32
CA GLY A 137 1.77 3.08 -5.62
C GLY A 137 2.18 4.54 -5.49
N PHE A 138 1.97 5.35 -6.52
CA PHE A 138 2.24 6.79 -6.50
C PHE A 138 1.30 7.52 -5.53
N ALA A 139 -0.01 7.32 -5.64
CA ALA A 139 -1.00 7.94 -4.78
C ALA A 139 -0.80 7.56 -3.30
N SER A 140 -0.59 6.27 -3.02
CA SER A 140 -0.31 5.78 -1.68
C SER A 140 0.98 6.37 -1.11
N GLY A 141 2.03 6.50 -1.93
CA GLY A 141 3.29 7.13 -1.55
C GLY A 141 3.12 8.61 -1.19
N MET A 142 2.40 9.40 -2.00
CA MET A 142 2.13 10.82 -1.74
C MET A 142 1.29 11.04 -0.47
N ILE A 143 0.21 10.26 -0.33
CA ILE A 143 -0.68 10.33 0.84
C ILE A 143 0.07 9.89 2.10
N GLY A 144 0.82 8.80 2.02
CA GLY A 144 1.65 8.31 3.10
C GLY A 144 2.74 9.30 3.50
N TRP A 145 3.44 9.91 2.54
CA TRP A 145 4.43 10.95 2.79
C TRP A 145 3.83 12.15 3.52
N SER A 146 2.69 12.64 3.08
CA SER A 146 2.01 13.77 3.74
C SER A 146 1.65 13.45 5.21
N SER A 147 1.40 12.19 5.50
CA SER A 147 1.13 11.69 6.86
C SER A 147 2.42 11.55 7.67
N CYS A 148 3.47 10.98 7.10
CA CYS A 148 4.78 10.78 7.75
C CYS A 148 5.48 12.10 8.06
N LYS A 149 5.46 13.07 7.14
CA LYS A 149 6.11 14.39 7.30
C LYS A 149 5.67 15.10 8.58
N ARG A 150 4.41 14.95 8.97
CA ARG A 150 3.86 15.65 10.14
C ARG A 150 4.24 15.00 11.48
N TYR A 151 4.47 13.69 11.52
CA TYR A 151 4.62 12.93 12.77
C TYR A 151 6.00 12.30 12.96
N LEU A 152 6.68 11.94 11.88
CA LEU A 152 7.94 11.19 11.95
C LEU A 152 9.18 12.04 11.65
N ILE A 153 8.99 13.20 10.99
CA ILE A 153 10.10 14.09 10.60
C ILE A 153 9.87 15.43 11.28
N ARG A 154 10.36 15.53 12.49
CA ARG A 154 10.55 16.81 13.20
C ARG A 154 12.01 17.20 13.18
#